data_6dd0c39d2d7fa036ff8e26db0d2aadba
#
_entry.id   6dd0c39d2d7fa036ff8e26db0d2aadba
#
_cell.length_a   1.000
_cell.length_b   1.000
_cell.length_c   1.000
_cell.angle_alpha   90.00
_cell.angle_beta   90.00
_cell.angle_gamma   90.00
#
_symmetry.space_group_name_H-M   'P 1'
#
loop_
_entity.id
_entity.type
_entity.pdbx_description
1 polymer ?
#
loop_
_entity_poly.entity_id
_entity_poly.type
_entity_poly.pdbx_seq_one_letter_code
_entity_poly.pdbx_strand_id
1 'polypeptide(L)'
;MRIKRMKSTRKFNEENERIKRTYLRYLRSAKGLSENSVNKASDAILRLEQALDFKPFSKLNDDDALQFKEHIAHSATGKTGKPMVAASRVNIQACVRAFIHWLADQTGYKSKITHSFAEYFSPSQKDMRVAKASRLKPAATAEQAAHTFRHMLKETVFERRNRAFFALMMLTAARIEAAASLSIGHVDLMAGCVFQDGAEVLTKFGKTFTTYFMPVDQMYEDCLASWIEELTKVHLFGPTDPLFPKPDIHLSPTAGIQNRGL
;
A
#
# COMPACT_ATOMS: atom_id res chain seq x y z
N MET A 1 34.06 31.77 -5.68
CA MET A 1 33.75 30.62 -6.56
C MET A 1 32.27 30.32 -6.47
N ARG A 2 31.44 30.75 -7.45
CA ARG A 2 29.98 30.59 -7.43
C ARG A 2 29.63 29.20 -7.92
N ILE A 3 29.12 28.34 -7.04
CA ILE A 3 28.58 27.03 -7.42
C ILE A 3 27.30 27.27 -8.22
N LYS A 4 27.36 27.06 -9.53
CA LYS A 4 26.18 27.00 -10.40
C LYS A 4 25.35 25.80 -10.01
N ARG A 5 24.22 26.04 -9.30
CA ARG A 5 23.16 25.06 -9.12
C ARG A 5 22.62 24.69 -10.50
N MET A 6 23.05 23.55 -11.06
CA MET A 6 22.40 22.96 -12.23
C MET A 6 20.95 22.70 -11.89
N LYS A 7 20.03 23.49 -12.46
CA LYS A 7 18.60 23.16 -12.51
C LYS A 7 18.49 21.88 -13.34
N SER A 8 18.23 20.75 -12.69
CA SER A 8 17.78 19.53 -13.36
C SER A 8 16.45 19.87 -14.03
N THR A 9 16.47 20.21 -15.31
CA THR A 9 15.28 20.26 -16.16
C THR A 9 14.80 18.83 -16.27
N ARG A 10 13.71 18.48 -15.56
CA ARG A 10 13.05 17.19 -15.72
C ARG A 10 12.65 17.05 -17.19
N LYS A 11 13.32 16.14 -17.90
CA LYS A 11 12.95 15.81 -19.26
C LYS A 11 11.53 15.20 -19.21
N PHE A 12 10.66 15.60 -20.09
CA PHE A 12 9.31 15.07 -20.25
C PHE A 12 8.87 15.18 -21.71
N ASN A 13 7.88 14.38 -22.08
CA ASN A 13 7.24 14.40 -23.39
C ASN A 13 5.77 14.80 -23.22
N GLU A 14 5.35 15.89 -23.84
CA GLU A 14 4.00 16.43 -23.70
C GLU A 14 2.90 15.49 -24.22
N GLU A 15 3.14 14.78 -25.32
CA GLU A 15 2.21 13.80 -25.90
C GLU A 15 2.02 12.64 -24.91
N ASN A 16 3.12 12.13 -24.37
CA ASN A 16 3.11 11.07 -23.35
C ASN A 16 2.34 11.52 -22.10
N GLU A 17 2.57 12.75 -21.62
CA GLU A 17 1.89 13.26 -20.44
C GLU A 17 0.37 13.36 -20.63
N ARG A 18 -0.08 13.80 -21.82
CA ARG A 18 -1.51 13.88 -22.13
C ARG A 18 -2.17 12.49 -22.10
N ILE A 19 -1.59 11.51 -22.79
CA ILE A 19 -2.18 10.17 -22.87
C ILE A 19 -2.07 9.44 -21.52
N LYS A 20 -0.99 9.64 -20.76
CA LYS A 20 -0.81 9.11 -19.42
C LYS A 20 -1.91 9.61 -18.47
N ARG A 21 -2.21 10.92 -18.46
CA ARG A 21 -3.32 11.50 -17.67
C ARG A 21 -4.66 10.88 -18.03
N THR A 22 -4.91 10.64 -19.30
CA THR A 22 -6.15 9.99 -19.78
C THR A 22 -6.24 8.55 -19.25
N TYR A 23 -5.15 7.79 -19.30
CA TYR A 23 -5.09 6.44 -18.75
C TYR A 23 -5.31 6.41 -17.24
N LEU A 24 -4.65 7.28 -16.48
CA LEU A 24 -4.80 7.33 -15.02
C LEU A 24 -6.23 7.72 -14.62
N ARG A 25 -6.90 8.60 -15.38
CA ARG A 25 -8.33 8.89 -15.22
C ARG A 25 -9.19 7.67 -15.51
N TYR A 26 -8.91 6.94 -16.58
CA TYR A 26 -9.59 5.68 -16.90
C TYR A 26 -9.46 4.66 -15.75
N LEU A 27 -8.27 4.50 -15.16
CA LEU A 27 -8.08 3.60 -14.04
C LEU A 27 -8.93 4.00 -12.81
N ARG A 28 -9.05 5.30 -12.52
CA ARG A 28 -9.87 5.81 -11.42
C ARG A 28 -11.36 5.64 -11.71
N SER A 29 -11.82 6.22 -12.81
CA SER A 29 -13.25 6.42 -13.06
C SER A 29 -13.93 5.23 -13.70
N ALA A 30 -13.27 4.52 -14.62
CA ALA A 30 -13.86 3.37 -15.33
C ALA A 30 -13.52 2.02 -14.67
N LYS A 31 -12.33 1.90 -14.06
CA LYS A 31 -11.90 0.67 -13.39
C LYS A 31 -12.10 0.71 -11.87
N GLY A 32 -12.40 1.84 -11.28
CA GLY A 32 -12.62 1.98 -9.82
C GLY A 32 -11.40 1.60 -8.98
N LEU A 33 -10.17 1.77 -9.51
CA LEU A 33 -8.97 1.38 -8.78
C LEU A 33 -8.64 2.38 -7.67
N SER A 34 -8.11 1.86 -6.56
CA SER A 34 -7.58 2.68 -5.47
C SER A 34 -6.43 3.57 -5.93
N GLU A 35 -6.24 4.73 -5.28
CA GLU A 35 -5.14 5.65 -5.58
C GLU A 35 -3.77 4.98 -5.48
N ASN A 36 -3.56 4.05 -4.55
CA ASN A 36 -2.34 3.26 -4.47
C ASN A 36 -2.08 2.44 -5.74
N SER A 37 -3.12 1.88 -6.35
CA SER A 37 -3.01 1.11 -7.59
C SER A 37 -2.74 2.04 -8.78
N VAL A 38 -3.40 3.20 -8.82
CA VAL A 38 -3.19 4.23 -9.85
C VAL A 38 -1.76 4.78 -9.78
N ASN A 39 -1.26 5.06 -8.58
CA ASN A 39 0.11 5.54 -8.38
C ASN A 39 1.15 4.50 -8.81
N LYS A 40 0.93 3.21 -8.53
CA LYS A 40 1.81 2.13 -9.02
C LYS A 40 1.85 2.07 -10.55
N ALA A 41 0.71 2.26 -11.21
CA ALA A 41 0.65 2.32 -12.66
C ALA A 41 1.40 3.56 -13.21
N SER A 42 1.21 4.72 -12.58
CA SER A 42 1.92 5.95 -12.92
C SER A 42 3.44 5.79 -12.80
N ASP A 43 3.92 5.21 -11.69
CA ASP A 43 5.34 4.95 -11.47
C ASP A 43 5.92 3.95 -12.48
N ALA A 44 5.15 2.92 -12.85
CA ALA A 44 5.56 1.96 -13.85
C ALA A 44 5.73 2.60 -15.25
N ILE A 45 4.78 3.47 -15.64
CA ILE A 45 4.86 4.20 -16.91
C ILE A 45 6.02 5.18 -16.89
N LEU A 46 6.27 5.89 -15.78
CA LEU A 46 7.42 6.78 -15.65
C LEU A 46 8.74 6.02 -15.82
N ARG A 47 8.84 4.80 -15.29
CA ARG A 47 10.03 3.95 -15.51
C ARG A 47 10.21 3.55 -16.97
N LEU A 48 9.11 3.30 -17.70
CA LEU A 48 9.16 3.07 -19.15
C LEU A 48 9.70 4.32 -19.87
N GLU A 49 9.17 5.49 -19.54
CA GLU A 49 9.64 6.76 -20.11
C GLU A 49 11.13 7.00 -19.84
N GLN A 50 11.58 6.78 -18.61
CA GLN A 50 12.98 6.92 -18.23
C GLN A 50 13.90 5.95 -18.96
N ALA A 51 13.47 4.68 -19.10
CA ALA A 51 14.23 3.65 -19.82
C ALA A 51 14.42 4.00 -21.31
N LEU A 52 13.45 4.71 -21.90
CA LEU A 52 13.41 5.05 -23.32
C LEU A 52 13.70 6.55 -23.60
N ASP A 53 14.30 7.24 -22.65
CA ASP A 53 14.64 8.65 -22.75
C ASP A 53 13.49 9.55 -23.20
N PHE A 54 12.27 9.26 -22.69
CA PHE A 54 11.02 9.98 -22.99
C PHE A 54 10.60 9.94 -24.46
N LYS A 55 10.96 8.87 -25.18
CA LYS A 55 10.50 8.61 -26.55
C LYS A 55 8.96 8.65 -26.61
N PRO A 56 8.37 9.27 -27.66
CA PRO A 56 6.91 9.26 -27.84
C PRO A 56 6.34 7.84 -27.87
N PHE A 57 5.29 7.57 -27.14
CA PHE A 57 4.66 6.23 -27.11
C PHE A 57 4.13 5.80 -28.48
N SER A 58 3.79 6.75 -29.34
CA SER A 58 3.38 6.49 -30.74
C SER A 58 4.49 5.93 -31.64
N LYS A 59 5.75 5.90 -31.15
CA LYS A 59 6.94 5.42 -31.88
C LYS A 59 7.58 4.19 -31.23
N LEU A 60 6.91 3.55 -30.28
CA LEU A 60 7.42 2.35 -29.62
C LEU A 60 7.50 1.18 -30.61
N ASN A 61 8.52 0.35 -30.41
CA ASN A 61 8.78 -0.88 -31.19
C ASN A 61 9.28 -2.01 -30.27
N ASP A 62 9.53 -3.18 -30.85
CA ASP A 62 9.92 -4.38 -30.09
C ASP A 62 11.26 -4.22 -29.34
N ASP A 63 12.22 -3.49 -29.93
CA ASP A 63 13.52 -3.21 -29.29
C ASP A 63 13.36 -2.37 -28.03
N ASP A 64 12.41 -1.41 -28.04
CA ASP A 64 12.09 -0.60 -26.86
C ASP A 64 11.60 -1.44 -25.70
N ALA A 65 10.82 -2.49 -25.98
CA ALA A 65 10.36 -3.42 -24.96
C ALA A 65 11.52 -4.23 -24.35
N LEU A 66 12.48 -4.66 -25.17
CA LEU A 66 13.69 -5.33 -24.70
C LEU A 66 14.56 -4.38 -23.86
N GLN A 67 14.81 -3.18 -24.33
CA GLN A 67 15.56 -2.15 -23.60
C GLN A 67 14.92 -1.83 -22.24
N PHE A 68 13.59 -1.73 -22.19
CA PHE A 68 12.88 -1.53 -20.94
C PHE A 68 13.08 -2.69 -19.97
N LYS A 69 12.99 -3.95 -20.42
CA LYS A 69 13.21 -5.15 -19.59
C LYS A 69 14.63 -5.18 -19.03
N GLU A 70 15.63 -4.86 -19.83
CA GLU A 70 17.02 -4.77 -19.40
C GLU A 70 17.21 -3.66 -18.39
N HIS A 71 16.63 -2.48 -18.64
CA HIS A 71 16.68 -1.35 -17.72
C HIS A 71 16.15 -1.72 -16.33
N ILE A 72 14.96 -2.34 -16.24
CA ILE A 72 14.40 -2.72 -14.93
C ILE A 72 15.14 -3.90 -14.28
N ALA A 73 15.75 -4.79 -15.06
CA ALA A 73 16.57 -5.88 -14.53
C ALA A 73 17.80 -5.35 -13.77
N HIS A 74 18.42 -4.28 -14.27
CA HIS A 74 19.59 -3.66 -13.68
C HIS A 74 19.26 -2.48 -12.75
N SER A 75 17.99 -2.07 -12.65
CA SER A 75 17.60 -0.97 -11.78
C SER A 75 17.76 -1.33 -10.31
N ALA A 76 18.38 -0.43 -9.55
CA ALA A 76 18.44 -0.53 -8.10
C ALA A 76 17.20 0.07 -7.44
N THR A 77 16.87 -0.40 -6.23
CA THR A 77 15.86 0.25 -5.40
C THR A 77 16.42 1.55 -4.82
N GLY A 78 15.71 2.66 -5.04
CA GLY A 78 16.21 4.02 -4.77
C GLY A 78 16.65 4.31 -3.32
N LYS A 79 16.20 3.53 -2.33
CA LYS A 79 16.58 3.72 -0.91
C LYS A 79 17.75 2.85 -0.45
N THR A 80 17.97 1.70 -1.06
CA THR A 80 18.94 0.71 -0.55
C THR A 80 20.07 0.40 -1.51
N GLY A 81 20.02 0.90 -2.75
CA GLY A 81 20.98 0.57 -3.80
C GLY A 81 21.01 -0.91 -4.23
N LYS A 82 20.16 -1.76 -3.62
CA LYS A 82 20.10 -3.18 -3.96
C LYS A 82 19.32 -3.40 -5.25
N PRO A 83 19.64 -4.45 -6.04
CA PRO A 83 18.87 -4.82 -7.21
C PRO A 83 17.38 -5.02 -6.88
N MET A 84 16.51 -4.61 -7.81
CA MET A 84 15.07 -4.76 -7.65
C MET A 84 14.68 -6.25 -7.59
N VAL A 85 13.85 -6.61 -6.60
CA VAL A 85 13.38 -8.00 -6.44
C VAL A 85 12.45 -8.42 -7.60
N ALA A 86 12.45 -9.71 -7.95
CA ALA A 86 11.67 -10.24 -9.06
C ALA A 86 10.17 -9.88 -8.99
N ALA A 87 9.56 -9.92 -7.80
CA ALA A 87 8.16 -9.55 -7.63
C ALA A 87 7.87 -8.09 -8.02
N SER A 88 8.77 -7.16 -7.70
CA SER A 88 8.63 -5.76 -8.11
C SER A 88 8.77 -5.59 -9.62
N ARG A 89 9.74 -6.28 -10.25
CA ARG A 89 9.90 -6.25 -11.72
C ARG A 89 8.66 -6.80 -12.42
N VAL A 90 8.14 -7.94 -11.98
CA VAL A 90 6.92 -8.55 -12.52
C VAL A 90 5.73 -7.59 -12.43
N ASN A 91 5.54 -6.92 -11.29
CA ASN A 91 4.46 -5.96 -11.12
C ASN A 91 4.60 -4.73 -12.03
N ILE A 92 5.81 -4.19 -12.18
CA ILE A 92 6.08 -3.05 -13.08
C ILE A 92 5.77 -3.44 -14.53
N GLN A 93 6.25 -4.61 -14.97
CA GLN A 93 5.98 -5.11 -16.33
C GLN A 93 4.48 -5.34 -16.56
N ALA A 94 3.77 -5.90 -15.60
CA ALA A 94 2.32 -6.07 -15.68
C ALA A 94 1.56 -4.74 -15.81
N CYS A 95 1.97 -3.70 -15.06
CA CYS A 95 1.38 -2.37 -15.18
C CYS A 95 1.65 -1.73 -16.55
N VAL A 96 2.89 -1.83 -17.05
CA VAL A 96 3.26 -1.32 -18.39
C VAL A 96 2.51 -2.09 -19.47
N ARG A 97 2.46 -3.41 -19.41
CA ARG A 97 1.69 -4.24 -20.35
C ARG A 97 0.23 -3.82 -20.39
N ALA A 98 -0.41 -3.62 -19.24
CA ALA A 98 -1.80 -3.16 -19.16
C ALA A 98 -1.99 -1.77 -19.78
N PHE A 99 -1.02 -0.86 -19.61
CA PHE A 99 -1.03 0.45 -20.25
C PHE A 99 -0.93 0.34 -21.77
N ILE A 100 0.00 -0.48 -22.31
CA ILE A 100 0.19 -0.68 -23.75
C ILE A 100 -1.05 -1.34 -24.38
N HIS A 101 -1.68 -2.32 -23.70
CA HIS A 101 -2.95 -2.89 -24.12
C HIS A 101 -4.04 -1.83 -24.26
N TRP A 102 -4.20 -0.98 -23.25
CA TRP A 102 -5.16 0.12 -23.30
C TRP A 102 -4.81 1.14 -24.41
N LEU A 103 -3.52 1.42 -24.60
CA LEU A 103 -3.02 2.37 -25.60
C LEU A 103 -3.36 1.91 -27.02
N ALA A 104 -3.35 0.60 -27.29
CA ALA A 104 -3.68 0.02 -28.58
C ALA A 104 -5.11 0.35 -29.05
N ASP A 105 -6.02 0.68 -28.13
CA ASP A 105 -7.41 1.07 -28.45
C ASP A 105 -7.59 2.58 -28.62
N GLN A 106 -6.55 3.39 -28.33
CA GLN A 106 -6.70 4.84 -28.33
C GLN A 106 -6.52 5.46 -29.72
N THR A 107 -7.32 6.48 -30.00
CA THR A 107 -7.21 7.27 -31.23
C THR A 107 -5.79 7.84 -31.35
N GLY A 108 -5.16 7.70 -32.53
CA GLY A 108 -3.78 8.10 -32.80
C GLY A 108 -2.72 7.05 -32.46
N TYR A 109 -3.10 5.97 -31.74
CA TYR A 109 -2.21 4.87 -31.37
C TYR A 109 -2.60 3.54 -32.01
N LYS A 110 -3.89 3.25 -32.17
CA LYS A 110 -4.42 1.97 -32.67
C LYS A 110 -3.86 1.50 -34.02
N SER A 111 -3.38 2.40 -34.85
CA SER A 111 -2.73 2.06 -36.14
C SER A 111 -1.24 1.74 -36.00
N LYS A 112 -0.64 1.98 -34.84
CA LYS A 112 0.80 1.86 -34.61
C LYS A 112 1.14 0.87 -33.49
N ILE A 113 0.27 0.76 -32.51
CA ILE A 113 0.39 -0.12 -31.34
C ILE A 113 -0.67 -1.20 -31.45
N THR A 114 -0.26 -2.46 -31.44
CA THR A 114 -1.17 -3.61 -31.44
C THR A 114 -1.28 -4.26 -30.07
N HIS A 115 -2.34 -5.00 -29.83
CA HIS A 115 -2.45 -5.80 -28.58
C HIS A 115 -1.34 -6.84 -28.47
N SER A 116 -0.90 -7.43 -29.59
CA SER A 116 0.24 -8.37 -29.59
C SER A 116 1.55 -7.71 -29.18
N PHE A 117 1.75 -6.44 -29.50
CA PHE A 117 2.93 -5.68 -29.06
C PHE A 117 3.00 -5.58 -27.52
N ALA A 118 1.86 -5.50 -26.84
CA ALA A 118 1.85 -5.46 -25.38
C ALA A 118 2.47 -6.72 -24.74
N GLU A 119 2.46 -7.86 -25.44
CA GLU A 119 3.02 -9.13 -24.94
C GLU A 119 4.55 -9.08 -24.80
N TYR A 120 5.23 -8.23 -25.58
CA TYR A 120 6.67 -8.02 -25.43
C TYR A 120 7.05 -7.45 -24.05
N PHE A 121 6.10 -6.79 -23.35
CA PHE A 121 6.28 -6.31 -21.98
C PHE A 121 5.97 -7.35 -20.91
N SER A 122 5.51 -8.54 -21.28
CA SER A 122 5.22 -9.61 -20.33
C SER A 122 6.49 -10.07 -19.59
N PRO A 123 6.39 -10.35 -18.27
CA PRO A 123 7.51 -10.89 -17.51
C PRO A 123 7.90 -12.28 -18.00
N SER A 124 9.18 -12.62 -17.88
CA SER A 124 9.66 -13.95 -18.22
C SER A 124 9.06 -15.01 -17.29
N GLN A 125 8.92 -16.24 -17.80
CA GLN A 125 8.47 -17.38 -16.99
C GLN A 125 9.37 -17.60 -15.77
N LYS A 126 10.68 -17.39 -15.93
CA LYS A 126 11.67 -17.47 -14.85
C LYS A 126 11.37 -16.42 -13.76
N ASP A 127 11.19 -15.14 -14.14
CA ASP A 127 10.89 -14.08 -13.18
C ASP A 127 9.55 -14.34 -12.46
N MET A 128 8.52 -14.82 -13.18
CA MET A 128 7.25 -15.19 -12.57
C MET A 128 7.39 -16.30 -11.54
N ARG A 129 8.17 -17.36 -11.85
CA ARG A 129 8.44 -18.45 -10.89
C ARG A 129 9.19 -17.93 -9.67
N VAL A 130 10.24 -17.13 -9.87
CA VAL A 130 11.00 -16.53 -8.77
C VAL A 130 10.15 -15.58 -7.93
N ALA A 131 9.27 -14.77 -8.56
CA ALA A 131 8.37 -13.87 -7.88
C ALA A 131 7.30 -14.58 -7.04
N LYS A 132 6.81 -15.74 -7.51
CA LYS A 132 5.81 -16.57 -6.83
C LYS A 132 6.40 -17.53 -5.80
N ALA A 133 7.72 -17.74 -5.82
CA ALA A 133 8.36 -18.66 -4.89
C ALA A 133 8.12 -18.23 -3.44
N SER A 134 7.52 -19.14 -2.67
CA SER A 134 7.37 -18.96 -1.24
C SER A 134 8.77 -19.06 -0.59
N ARG A 135 9.14 -18.05 0.18
CA ARG A 135 10.38 -18.02 0.94
C ARG A 135 10.05 -17.82 2.39
N LEU A 136 10.67 -18.58 3.26
CA LEU A 136 10.64 -18.34 4.70
C LEU A 136 11.18 -16.94 4.95
N LYS A 137 10.35 -16.09 5.52
CA LYS A 137 10.77 -14.77 6.01
C LYS A 137 10.99 -14.88 7.50
N PRO A 138 12.06 -14.29 8.04
CA PRO A 138 12.20 -14.18 9.48
C PRO A 138 10.94 -13.52 10.04
N ALA A 139 10.30 -14.14 10.99
CA ALA A 139 9.18 -13.61 11.74
C ALA A 139 9.53 -13.66 13.23
N ALA A 140 9.01 -12.71 14.00
CA ALA A 140 9.13 -12.77 15.45
C ALA A 140 8.40 -14.01 15.97
N THR A 141 9.00 -14.69 16.96
CA THR A 141 8.31 -15.76 17.67
C THR A 141 7.24 -15.19 18.62
N ALA A 142 6.32 -16.03 19.08
CA ALA A 142 5.31 -15.63 20.05
C ALA A 142 5.96 -15.06 21.34
N GLU A 143 7.05 -15.68 21.81
CA GLU A 143 7.81 -15.23 22.98
C GLU A 143 8.44 -13.85 22.76
N GLN A 144 9.02 -13.61 21.57
CA GLN A 144 9.58 -12.30 21.21
C GLN A 144 8.50 -11.23 21.14
N ALA A 145 7.33 -11.56 20.58
CA ALA A 145 6.18 -10.66 20.53
C ALA A 145 5.68 -10.34 21.95
N ALA A 146 5.52 -11.35 22.80
CA ALA A 146 5.11 -11.19 24.19
C ALA A 146 6.13 -10.37 24.99
N HIS A 147 7.44 -10.64 24.81
CA HIS A 147 8.50 -9.85 25.43
C HIS A 147 8.41 -8.38 25.01
N THR A 148 8.29 -8.10 23.71
CA THR A 148 8.14 -6.74 23.20
C THR A 148 6.93 -6.05 23.82
N PHE A 149 5.78 -6.71 23.82
CA PHE A 149 4.54 -6.17 24.38
C PHE A 149 4.67 -5.81 25.87
N ARG A 150 5.29 -6.65 26.69
CA ARG A 150 5.48 -6.38 28.12
C ARG A 150 6.35 -5.15 28.37
N HIS A 151 7.29 -4.84 27.46
CA HIS A 151 8.21 -3.71 27.57
C HIS A 151 7.72 -2.45 26.83
N MET A 152 6.58 -2.48 26.13
CA MET A 152 5.99 -1.28 25.56
C MET A 152 5.59 -0.30 26.66
N LEU A 153 5.92 0.97 26.48
CA LEU A 153 5.49 2.05 27.37
C LEU A 153 3.97 2.17 27.41
N LYS A 154 3.42 2.69 28.53
CA LYS A 154 1.97 2.79 28.79
C LYS A 154 1.56 4.05 29.57
N GLU A 155 2.46 5.00 29.71
CA GLU A 155 2.24 6.21 30.53
C GLU A 155 1.32 7.20 29.81
N THR A 156 1.57 7.45 28.53
CA THR A 156 0.77 8.38 27.73
C THR A 156 -0.40 7.69 27.03
N VAL A 157 -1.42 8.45 26.67
CA VAL A 157 -2.57 7.98 25.88
C VAL A 157 -2.08 7.32 24.57
N PHE A 158 -1.06 7.88 23.92
CA PHE A 158 -0.52 7.35 22.67
C PHE A 158 0.16 6.00 22.87
N GLU A 159 0.86 5.83 23.94
CA GLU A 159 1.51 4.55 24.27
C GLU A 159 0.47 3.48 24.57
N ARG A 160 -0.58 3.80 25.34
CA ARG A 160 -1.68 2.88 25.62
C ARG A 160 -2.44 2.51 24.36
N ARG A 161 -2.75 3.49 23.49
CA ARG A 161 -3.33 3.25 22.17
C ARG A 161 -2.47 2.32 21.33
N ASN A 162 -1.16 2.56 21.27
CA ASN A 162 -0.24 1.74 20.46
C ASN A 162 -0.13 0.31 21.02
N ARG A 163 -0.18 0.14 22.34
CA ARG A 163 -0.25 -1.18 22.99
C ARG A 163 -1.54 -1.91 22.60
N ALA A 164 -2.68 -1.23 22.67
CA ALA A 164 -3.97 -1.79 22.30
C ALA A 164 -4.02 -2.17 20.81
N PHE A 165 -3.42 -1.34 19.93
CA PHE A 165 -3.28 -1.66 18.51
C PHE A 165 -2.44 -2.93 18.30
N PHE A 166 -1.30 -3.05 19.01
CA PHE A 166 -0.47 -4.25 18.97
C PHE A 166 -1.25 -5.48 19.48
N ALA A 167 -1.99 -5.32 20.59
CA ALA A 167 -2.82 -6.38 21.14
C ALA A 167 -3.89 -6.86 20.13
N LEU A 168 -4.61 -5.95 19.49
CA LEU A 168 -5.57 -6.28 18.43
C LEU A 168 -4.90 -7.04 17.28
N MET A 169 -3.71 -6.62 16.86
CA MET A 169 -2.97 -7.31 15.79
C MET A 169 -2.60 -8.74 16.19
N MET A 170 -2.24 -8.98 17.47
CA MET A 170 -1.96 -10.31 17.99
C MET A 170 -3.22 -11.18 18.09
N LEU A 171 -4.34 -10.59 18.47
CA LEU A 171 -5.63 -11.27 18.58
C LEU A 171 -6.25 -11.64 17.23
N THR A 172 -6.03 -10.85 16.18
CA THR A 172 -6.80 -10.96 14.94
C THR A 172 -5.98 -11.21 13.68
N ALA A 173 -4.66 -10.94 13.70
CA ALA A 173 -3.82 -10.84 12.50
C ALA A 173 -4.45 -9.98 11.38
N ALA A 174 -5.27 -8.99 11.73
CA ALA A 174 -5.94 -8.09 10.78
C ALA A 174 -4.93 -7.31 9.95
N ARG A 175 -5.34 -6.87 8.75
CA ARG A 175 -4.51 -5.94 7.98
C ARG A 175 -4.45 -4.58 8.66
N ILE A 176 -3.30 -3.94 8.62
CA ILE A 176 -3.07 -2.64 9.31
C ILE A 176 -4.12 -1.60 8.90
N GLU A 177 -4.44 -1.47 7.61
CA GLU A 177 -5.46 -0.51 7.13
C GLU A 177 -6.86 -0.84 7.67
N ALA A 178 -7.23 -2.13 7.73
CA ALA A 178 -8.50 -2.54 8.31
C ALA A 178 -8.52 -2.29 9.82
N ALA A 179 -7.50 -2.71 10.55
CA ALA A 179 -7.39 -2.49 12.00
C ALA A 179 -7.44 -0.99 12.36
N ALA A 180 -6.76 -0.14 11.58
CA ALA A 180 -6.72 1.31 11.80
C ALA A 180 -8.05 2.02 11.50
N SER A 181 -8.93 1.41 10.72
CA SER A 181 -10.25 1.96 10.36
C SER A 181 -11.41 1.41 11.20
N LEU A 182 -11.14 0.56 12.20
CA LEU A 182 -12.18 0.04 13.09
C LEU A 182 -12.74 1.14 13.99
N SER A 183 -14.04 1.08 14.22
CA SER A 183 -14.72 1.76 15.33
C SER A 183 -14.85 0.86 16.55
N ILE A 184 -15.19 1.43 17.70
CA ILE A 184 -15.36 0.68 18.95
C ILE A 184 -16.44 -0.40 18.78
N GLY A 185 -17.56 -0.09 18.10
CA GLY A 185 -18.66 -1.01 17.88
C GLY A 185 -18.34 -2.23 17.00
N HIS A 186 -17.20 -2.23 16.31
CA HIS A 186 -16.78 -3.41 15.55
C HIS A 186 -16.16 -4.52 16.41
N VAL A 187 -15.86 -4.23 17.69
CA VAL A 187 -15.25 -5.20 18.61
C VAL A 187 -16.29 -5.73 19.57
N ASP A 188 -16.48 -7.03 19.57
CA ASP A 188 -17.29 -7.75 20.57
C ASP A 188 -16.34 -8.54 21.49
N LEU A 189 -16.08 -7.97 22.67
CA LEU A 189 -15.21 -8.60 23.68
C LEU A 189 -15.85 -9.84 24.30
N MET A 190 -17.20 -9.89 24.38
CA MET A 190 -17.91 -11.04 24.96
C MET A 190 -17.87 -12.25 24.01
N ALA A 191 -18.03 -12.00 22.71
CA ALA A 191 -17.91 -13.03 21.69
C ALA A 191 -16.47 -13.31 21.28
N GLY A 192 -15.50 -12.50 21.72
CA GLY A 192 -14.10 -12.61 21.35
C GLY A 192 -13.87 -12.44 19.85
N CYS A 193 -14.46 -11.41 19.24
CA CYS A 193 -14.35 -11.24 17.80
C CYS A 193 -14.37 -9.76 17.36
N VAL A 194 -14.01 -9.56 16.09
CA VAL A 194 -14.11 -8.27 15.38
C VAL A 194 -14.95 -8.48 14.14
N PHE A 195 -16.02 -7.73 13.99
CA PHE A 195 -16.82 -7.65 12.78
C PHE A 195 -16.25 -6.58 11.86
N GLN A 196 -15.84 -6.95 10.66
CA GLN A 196 -15.26 -6.05 9.68
C GLN A 196 -16.26 -5.86 8.53
N ASP A 197 -17.10 -4.82 8.62
CA ASP A 197 -18.01 -4.46 7.53
C ASP A 197 -17.22 -3.76 6.42
N GLY A 198 -17.27 -4.30 5.20
CA GLY A 198 -16.61 -3.72 4.05
C GLY A 198 -17.16 -2.37 3.60
N ALA A 199 -18.32 -1.94 4.11
CA ALA A 199 -18.87 -0.61 3.89
C ALA A 199 -18.24 0.45 4.82
N GLU A 200 -17.79 0.05 6.01
CA GLU A 200 -17.30 0.95 7.06
C GLU A 200 -15.79 0.80 7.30
N VAL A 201 -15.27 -0.44 7.15
CA VAL A 201 -13.88 -0.80 7.43
C VAL A 201 -13.11 -0.95 6.13
N LEU A 202 -11.88 -0.42 6.09
CA LEU A 202 -10.99 -0.49 4.91
C LEU A 202 -10.47 -1.92 4.67
N THR A 203 -11.41 -2.85 4.46
CA THR A 203 -11.08 -4.23 4.14
C THR A 203 -10.60 -4.36 2.69
N LYS A 204 -9.71 -5.33 2.45
CA LYS A 204 -9.24 -5.58 1.09
C LYS A 204 -10.38 -6.08 0.19
N PHE A 205 -10.65 -5.36 -0.88
CA PHE A 205 -11.75 -5.60 -1.83
C PHE A 205 -13.16 -5.38 -1.25
N GLY A 206 -13.32 -4.58 -0.17
CA GLY A 206 -14.61 -4.31 0.44
C GLY A 206 -15.31 -5.55 1.00
N LYS A 207 -14.55 -6.57 1.44
CA LYS A 207 -15.13 -7.80 1.98
C LYS A 207 -15.63 -7.60 3.40
N THR A 208 -16.83 -8.11 3.69
CA THR A 208 -17.40 -8.18 5.03
C THR A 208 -17.18 -9.57 5.62
N PHE A 209 -16.63 -9.65 6.84
CA PHE A 209 -16.37 -10.89 7.56
C PHE A 209 -16.12 -10.65 9.05
N THR A 210 -16.29 -11.71 9.85
CA THR A 210 -15.93 -11.72 11.28
C THR A 210 -14.58 -12.41 11.46
N THR A 211 -13.72 -11.85 12.30
CA THR A 211 -12.47 -12.46 12.75
C THR A 211 -12.57 -12.76 14.24
N TYR A 212 -12.51 -14.03 14.61
CA TYR A 212 -12.45 -14.43 16.01
C TYR A 212 -11.04 -14.26 16.56
N PHE A 213 -10.93 -13.98 17.86
CA PHE A 213 -9.65 -13.84 18.53
C PHE A 213 -8.89 -15.18 18.52
N MET A 214 -7.62 -15.08 18.19
CA MET A 214 -6.72 -16.23 18.23
C MET A 214 -6.42 -16.59 19.69
N PRO A 215 -6.23 -17.89 20.01
CA PRO A 215 -5.88 -18.34 21.34
C PRO A 215 -4.41 -18.00 21.67
N VAL A 216 -4.19 -16.72 22.01
CA VAL A 216 -2.91 -16.17 22.44
C VAL A 216 -2.96 -15.81 23.94
N ASP A 217 -1.86 -15.23 24.47
CA ASP A 217 -1.79 -14.82 25.88
C ASP A 217 -2.93 -13.82 26.21
N GLN A 218 -3.62 -14.05 27.32
CA GLN A 218 -4.74 -13.25 27.81
C GLN A 218 -4.41 -11.77 27.97
N MET A 219 -3.15 -11.43 28.22
CA MET A 219 -2.69 -10.06 28.38
C MET A 219 -3.03 -9.14 27.18
N TYR A 220 -3.22 -9.70 25.98
CA TYR A 220 -3.61 -8.91 24.79
C TYR A 220 -5.08 -8.54 24.85
N GLU A 221 -5.94 -9.48 25.25
CA GLU A 221 -7.38 -9.22 25.40
C GLU A 221 -7.64 -8.24 26.54
N ASP A 222 -6.97 -8.42 27.67
CA ASP A 222 -7.04 -7.50 28.83
C ASP A 222 -6.60 -6.07 28.44
N CYS A 223 -5.56 -5.95 27.63
CA CYS A 223 -5.08 -4.65 27.16
C CYS A 223 -6.08 -4.00 26.21
N LEU A 224 -6.68 -4.74 25.29
CA LEU A 224 -7.69 -4.22 24.36
C LEU A 224 -8.95 -3.80 25.12
N ALA A 225 -9.40 -4.60 26.08
CA ALA A 225 -10.55 -4.30 26.93
C ALA A 225 -10.31 -3.02 27.76
N SER A 226 -9.16 -2.91 28.41
CA SER A 226 -8.78 -1.70 29.17
C SER A 226 -8.74 -0.44 28.30
N TRP A 227 -8.26 -0.57 27.05
CA TRP A 227 -8.25 0.55 26.11
C TRP A 227 -9.65 0.99 25.69
N ILE A 228 -10.55 0.04 25.39
CA ILE A 228 -11.97 0.34 25.07
C ILE A 228 -12.66 0.98 26.26
N GLU A 229 -12.38 0.52 27.46
CA GLU A 229 -12.90 1.12 28.69
C GLU A 229 -12.41 2.56 28.88
N GLU A 230 -11.12 2.84 28.64
CA GLU A 230 -10.57 4.19 28.68
C GLU A 230 -11.24 5.11 27.64
N LEU A 231 -11.42 4.64 26.41
CA LEU A 231 -12.10 5.41 25.35
C LEU A 231 -13.53 5.77 25.76
N THR A 232 -14.27 4.80 26.30
CA THR A 232 -15.70 4.97 26.62
C THR A 232 -15.93 5.75 27.91
N LYS A 233 -15.16 5.47 28.98
CA LYS A 233 -15.39 6.07 30.30
C LYS A 233 -14.62 7.39 30.51
N VAL A 234 -13.43 7.54 29.95
CA VAL A 234 -12.58 8.73 30.15
C VAL A 234 -12.74 9.70 28.99
N HIS A 235 -12.68 9.22 27.76
CA HIS A 235 -12.77 10.06 26.55
C HIS A 235 -14.20 10.20 26.02
N LEU A 236 -15.17 9.48 26.60
CA LEU A 236 -16.61 9.52 26.29
C LEU A 236 -16.92 9.20 24.82
N PHE A 237 -16.13 8.30 24.23
CA PHE A 237 -16.33 7.84 22.85
C PHE A 237 -17.51 6.85 22.81
N GLY A 238 -18.30 6.92 21.73
CA GLY A 238 -19.40 6.03 21.45
C GLY A 238 -19.01 4.89 20.49
N PRO A 239 -19.94 3.98 20.20
CA PRO A 239 -19.68 2.81 19.34
C PRO A 239 -19.22 3.15 17.92
N THR A 240 -19.61 4.30 17.39
CA THR A 240 -19.24 4.75 16.04
C THR A 240 -17.91 5.50 15.98
N ASP A 241 -17.34 5.81 17.15
CA ASP A 241 -16.07 6.51 17.23
C ASP A 241 -14.89 5.57 16.95
N PRO A 242 -13.75 6.10 16.44
CA PRO A 242 -12.63 5.26 16.07
C PRO A 242 -12.03 4.52 17.26
N LEU A 243 -11.76 3.22 17.08
CA LEU A 243 -11.06 2.41 18.08
C LEU A 243 -9.61 2.89 18.29
N PHE A 244 -8.97 3.41 17.23
CA PHE A 244 -7.63 3.95 17.29
C PHE A 244 -7.61 5.39 16.74
N PRO A 245 -7.99 6.37 17.58
CA PRO A 245 -8.07 7.77 17.16
C PRO A 245 -6.69 8.32 16.81
N LYS A 246 -6.66 9.29 15.89
CA LYS A 246 -5.43 10.03 15.56
C LYS A 246 -4.94 10.80 16.79
N PRO A 247 -3.62 10.86 16.97
CA PRO A 247 -3.06 11.75 17.98
C PRO A 247 -3.36 13.21 17.65
N ASP A 248 -3.75 13.98 18.64
CA ASP A 248 -3.83 15.43 18.52
C ASP A 248 -2.42 16.00 18.74
N ILE A 249 -1.71 16.23 17.63
CA ILE A 249 -0.35 16.78 17.66
C ILE A 249 -0.44 18.31 17.68
N HIS A 250 -1.10 18.88 18.67
CA HIS A 250 -0.89 20.27 19.02
C HIS A 250 0.32 20.39 19.94
N LEU A 251 1.11 21.44 19.75
CA LEU A 251 2.30 21.79 20.55
C LEU A 251 1.97 22.12 22.03
N SER A 252 0.94 21.54 22.57
CA SER A 252 0.50 21.69 23.96
C SER A 252 1.00 20.53 24.82
N PRO A 253 1.40 20.77 26.08
CA PRO A 253 1.88 19.72 27.00
C PRO A 253 0.85 18.64 27.32
N THR A 254 -0.42 18.88 27.04
CA THR A 254 -1.54 17.94 27.20
C THR A 254 -2.03 17.51 25.82
N ALA A 255 -1.20 16.74 25.10
CA ALA A 255 -1.64 16.16 23.83
C ALA A 255 -2.78 15.15 24.07
N GLY A 256 -3.97 15.48 23.58
CA GLY A 256 -5.15 14.62 23.60
C GLY A 256 -5.26 13.75 22.36
N ILE A 257 -6.37 13.04 22.23
CA ILE A 257 -6.76 12.28 21.02
C ILE A 257 -7.95 12.97 20.36
N GLN A 258 -7.97 12.93 19.02
CA GLN A 258 -9.10 13.46 18.25
C GLN A 258 -10.11 12.36 17.96
N ASN A 259 -11.38 12.72 17.90
CA ASN A 259 -12.45 11.85 17.42
C ASN A 259 -12.38 11.65 15.89
N ARG A 260 -11.22 11.21 15.39
CA ARG A 260 -10.99 10.86 13.98
C ARG A 260 -10.12 9.60 13.90
N GLY A 261 -10.46 8.69 13.00
CA GLY A 261 -9.67 7.49 12.73
C GLY A 261 -8.24 7.78 12.21
N LEU A 262 -7.39 6.79 12.29
CA LEU A 262 -6.00 6.83 11.79
C LEU A 262 -5.90 6.96 10.28
#